data_b47f9ae1c1926628ec84ac2efa61c1a3
#
_entry.id   b47f9ae1c1926628ec84ac2efa61c1a3
#
_cell.length_a   1.000
_cell.length_b   1.000
_cell.length_c   1.000
_cell.angle_alpha   90.00
_cell.angle_beta   90.00
_cell.angle_gamma   90.00
#
_symmetry.space_group_name_H-M   'P 1'
#
loop_
_entity.id
_entity.type
_entity.pdbx_description
1 polymer ?
#
loop_
_entity_poly.entity_id
_entity_poly.type
_entity_poly.pdbx_seq_one_letter_code
_entity_poly.pdbx_strand_id
1 'polypeptide(L)'
;MAEPGVDVLAAQLAAELRHWRRAAHELTDLDMVAAPQAWAGLESYLGTGVRAGLTRSAEAVATRADQLTAQLPGITGQDDLARLRERVLALRQAYVRAETVIDFFGDAVGTRTSPRLAQLLRGLDLLAVDAMDRILGPLGIPVPPVLVYLDKGLGASILRAGIRLWDASLSPAAAIKITRHNLLRPTSLIHEGGHQVAHLTKWTDELATALHEVLAPASPIAAEAWHGWASEVAADVVAFVLTGYAPVPALADVVDGTTAAVYRMPPGDPHPMGLLRVVFNAALCRYWYGAGAWDDLVRTWLYRHPVDAAPAESALVARATLPLLPEIVRVCTERPMRAFGGRPLSALADPRRVAPDELRRLADGAGAALYTSSYLQRLEPMRILAWTVVRSQRPDDNADRDLETWLRRLGADHATAAA
;
A
#
# COMPACT_ATOMS: atom_id res chain seq x y z
N MET A 1 49.45 24.95 -11.69
CA MET A 1 48.31 25.82 -12.05
C MET A 1 48.17 26.88 -10.97
N ALA A 2 48.04 28.14 -11.33
CA ALA A 2 47.82 29.23 -10.35
C ALA A 2 46.43 29.02 -9.69
N GLU A 3 46.32 29.27 -8.38
CA GLU A 3 45.03 29.19 -7.68
C GLU A 3 44.12 30.29 -8.22
N PRO A 4 42.83 30.00 -8.50
CA PRO A 4 41.88 31.01 -8.95
C PRO A 4 41.65 32.05 -7.85
N GLY A 5 41.57 33.32 -8.22
CA GLY A 5 41.32 34.42 -7.28
C GLY A 5 39.92 34.31 -6.64
N VAL A 6 39.77 34.89 -5.44
CA VAL A 6 38.52 34.93 -4.67
C VAL A 6 37.34 35.43 -5.51
N ASP A 7 37.54 36.44 -6.33
CA ASP A 7 36.49 37.00 -7.18
C ASP A 7 35.97 36.05 -8.24
N VAL A 8 36.82 35.19 -8.81
CA VAL A 8 36.46 34.19 -9.81
C VAL A 8 35.59 33.08 -9.14
N LEU A 9 36.03 32.63 -7.97
CA LEU A 9 35.30 31.64 -7.20
C LEU A 9 33.94 32.17 -6.73
N ALA A 10 33.90 33.43 -6.28
CA ALA A 10 32.66 34.06 -5.87
C ALA A 10 31.66 34.21 -7.05
N ALA A 11 32.16 34.61 -8.24
CA ALA A 11 31.31 34.73 -9.42
C ALA A 11 30.75 33.41 -9.90
N GLN A 12 31.52 32.29 -9.83
CA GLN A 12 31.05 30.97 -10.15
C GLN A 12 29.99 30.51 -9.16
N LEU A 13 30.24 30.65 -7.86
CA LEU A 13 29.29 30.26 -6.81
C LEU A 13 28.00 31.09 -6.90
N ALA A 14 28.08 32.36 -7.22
CA ALA A 14 26.90 33.23 -7.46
C ALA A 14 26.09 32.76 -8.69
N ALA A 15 26.76 32.23 -9.74
CA ALA A 15 26.08 31.67 -10.90
C ALA A 15 25.37 30.38 -10.57
N GLU A 16 26.03 29.46 -9.83
CA GLU A 16 25.44 28.21 -9.34
C GLU A 16 24.23 28.49 -8.45
N LEU A 17 24.36 29.41 -7.52
CA LEU A 17 23.26 29.76 -6.60
C LEU A 17 22.05 30.40 -7.33
N ARG A 18 22.30 31.26 -8.34
CA ARG A 18 21.22 31.76 -9.18
C ARG A 18 20.46 30.65 -9.92
N HIS A 19 21.18 29.65 -10.43
CA HIS A 19 20.56 28.48 -11.06
C HIS A 19 19.68 27.71 -10.07
N TRP A 20 20.21 27.31 -8.91
CA TRP A 20 19.47 26.54 -7.92
C TRP A 20 18.32 27.33 -7.29
N ARG A 21 18.48 28.65 -7.13
CA ARG A 21 17.40 29.52 -6.69
C ARG A 21 16.25 29.49 -7.67
N ARG A 22 16.53 29.65 -8.96
CA ARG A 22 15.52 29.60 -10.01
C ARG A 22 14.82 28.25 -10.05
N ALA A 23 15.57 27.17 -10.07
CA ALA A 23 15.03 25.82 -10.04
C ALA A 23 14.13 25.56 -8.82
N ALA A 24 14.55 26.03 -7.62
CA ALA A 24 13.77 25.90 -6.40
C ALA A 24 12.43 26.69 -6.45
N HIS A 25 12.41 27.86 -7.09
CA HIS A 25 11.17 28.61 -7.29
C HIS A 25 10.27 27.94 -8.35
N GLU A 26 10.82 27.40 -9.43
CA GLU A 26 10.05 26.64 -10.43
C GLU A 26 9.42 25.38 -9.82
N LEU A 27 10.07 24.75 -8.84
CA LEU A 27 9.54 23.58 -8.14
C LEU A 27 8.26 23.87 -7.34
N THR A 28 7.97 25.15 -7.01
CA THR A 28 6.73 25.53 -6.31
C THR A 28 5.50 25.52 -7.21
N ASP A 29 5.68 25.49 -8.54
CA ASP A 29 4.59 25.38 -9.51
C ASP A 29 4.19 23.91 -9.72
N LEU A 30 3.31 23.40 -8.86
CA LEU A 30 2.84 22.01 -8.94
C LEU A 30 1.96 21.73 -10.17
N ASP A 31 1.49 22.73 -10.90
CA ASP A 31 0.74 22.54 -12.14
C ASP A 31 1.65 22.10 -13.31
N MET A 32 2.97 22.30 -13.16
CA MET A 32 3.97 21.71 -14.07
C MET A 32 4.13 20.19 -13.88
N VAL A 33 3.74 19.63 -12.73
CA VAL A 33 3.94 18.23 -12.38
C VAL A 33 2.71 17.39 -12.71
N ALA A 34 1.51 17.95 -12.46
CA ALA A 34 0.24 17.32 -12.83
C ALA A 34 -0.78 18.36 -13.25
N ALA A 35 -1.62 18.02 -14.24
CA ALA A 35 -2.61 18.95 -14.78
C ALA A 35 -3.56 19.48 -13.70
N PRO A 36 -3.95 20.79 -13.75
CA PRO A 36 -4.87 21.39 -12.76
C PRO A 36 -6.17 20.60 -12.57
N GLN A 37 -6.68 19.97 -13.62
CA GLN A 37 -7.90 19.15 -13.56
C GLN A 37 -7.70 17.88 -12.73
N ALA A 38 -6.50 17.28 -12.76
CA ALA A 38 -6.16 16.11 -11.96
C ALA A 38 -6.08 16.48 -10.47
N TRP A 39 -5.49 17.63 -10.14
CA TRP A 39 -5.49 18.20 -8.79
C TRP A 39 -6.90 18.49 -8.29
N ALA A 40 -7.69 19.26 -9.05
CA ALA A 40 -9.07 19.58 -8.68
C ALA A 40 -9.93 18.32 -8.48
N GLY A 41 -9.77 17.32 -9.34
CA GLY A 41 -10.46 16.04 -9.23
C GLY A 41 -10.09 15.29 -7.94
N LEU A 42 -8.82 15.33 -7.53
CA LEU A 42 -8.34 14.73 -6.29
C LEU A 42 -8.83 15.51 -5.06
N GLU A 43 -8.65 16.81 -5.06
CA GLU A 43 -8.96 17.70 -3.94
C GLU A 43 -10.45 17.75 -3.61
N SER A 44 -11.31 17.47 -4.58
CA SER A 44 -12.77 17.42 -4.37
C SER A 44 -13.24 16.40 -3.33
N TYR A 45 -12.43 15.38 -3.01
CA TYR A 45 -12.78 14.35 -2.02
C TYR A 45 -11.67 14.02 -1.01
N LEU A 46 -10.39 14.23 -1.35
CA LEU A 46 -9.27 14.05 -0.42
C LEU A 46 -8.86 15.35 0.30
N GLY A 47 -9.42 16.50 -0.13
CA GLY A 47 -8.99 17.81 0.32
C GLY A 47 -7.60 18.18 -0.18
N THR A 48 -7.12 19.35 0.23
CA THR A 48 -5.87 19.95 -0.25
C THR A 48 -4.60 19.41 0.46
N GLY A 49 -4.72 18.44 1.34
CA GLY A 49 -3.63 17.98 2.21
C GLY A 49 -2.38 17.50 1.46
N VAL A 50 -2.57 16.78 0.36
CA VAL A 50 -1.45 16.28 -0.47
C VAL A 50 -0.74 17.47 -1.12
N ARG A 51 -1.47 18.30 -1.88
CA ARG A 51 -0.91 19.47 -2.56
C ARG A 51 -0.24 20.44 -1.59
N ALA A 52 -0.90 20.75 -0.47
CA ALA A 52 -0.34 21.59 0.57
C ALA A 52 0.95 21.02 1.20
N GLY A 53 1.05 19.71 1.33
CA GLY A 53 2.27 19.03 1.77
C GLY A 53 3.43 19.26 0.82
N LEU A 54 3.19 19.03 -0.47
CA LEU A 54 4.19 19.23 -1.53
C LEU A 54 4.60 20.70 -1.67
N THR A 55 3.63 21.63 -1.61
CA THR A 55 3.90 23.08 -1.63
C THR A 55 4.85 23.46 -0.50
N ARG A 56 4.58 23.02 0.73
CA ARG A 56 5.48 23.32 1.87
C ARG A 56 6.90 22.78 1.66
N SER A 57 7.04 21.59 1.06
CA SER A 57 8.35 21.00 0.75
C SER A 57 9.11 21.85 -0.26
N ALA A 58 8.46 22.26 -1.36
CA ALA A 58 9.04 23.14 -2.38
C ALA A 58 9.41 24.52 -1.82
N GLU A 59 8.49 25.17 -1.09
CA GLU A 59 8.71 26.48 -0.46
C GLU A 59 9.87 26.48 0.53
N ALA A 60 10.08 25.40 1.27
CA ALA A 60 11.22 25.27 2.19
C ALA A 60 12.56 25.31 1.44
N VAL A 61 12.63 24.69 0.26
CA VAL A 61 13.84 24.71 -0.59
C VAL A 61 14.03 26.11 -1.20
N ALA A 62 12.95 26.73 -1.72
CA ALA A 62 13.00 28.08 -2.29
C ALA A 62 13.43 29.13 -1.25
N THR A 63 12.86 29.08 -0.05
CA THR A 63 13.22 29.95 1.08
C THR A 63 14.71 29.79 1.44
N ARG A 64 15.21 28.57 1.48
CA ARG A 64 16.63 28.31 1.74
C ARG A 64 17.53 28.86 0.66
N ALA A 65 17.13 28.77 -0.62
CA ALA A 65 17.85 29.36 -1.75
C ALA A 65 17.90 30.87 -1.67
N ASP A 66 16.80 31.53 -1.31
CA ASP A 66 16.72 33.00 -1.10
C ASP A 66 17.62 33.46 0.05
N GLN A 67 17.61 32.72 1.18
CA GLN A 67 18.48 33.01 2.32
C GLN A 67 19.98 32.92 1.96
N LEU A 68 20.37 31.94 1.17
CA LEU A 68 21.76 31.80 0.71
C LEU A 68 22.12 32.91 -0.27
N THR A 69 21.21 33.29 -1.17
CA THR A 69 21.43 34.39 -2.10
C THR A 69 21.63 35.73 -1.37
N ALA A 70 20.88 35.98 -0.31
CA ALA A 70 21.02 37.17 0.51
C ALA A 70 22.36 37.29 1.25
N GLN A 71 23.09 36.20 1.39
CA GLN A 71 24.41 36.17 2.06
C GLN A 71 25.59 36.48 1.11
N LEU A 72 25.39 36.40 -0.21
CA LEU A 72 26.44 36.64 -1.21
C LEU A 72 27.18 37.96 -1.03
N PRO A 73 26.50 39.13 -0.78
CA PRO A 73 27.19 40.39 -0.65
C PRO A 73 28.12 40.51 0.56
N GLY A 74 27.96 39.64 1.57
CA GLY A 74 28.77 39.67 2.79
C GLY A 74 30.04 38.78 2.74
N ILE A 75 30.33 38.18 1.60
CA ILE A 75 31.46 37.24 1.45
C ILE A 75 32.72 38.01 1.06
N THR A 76 33.72 38.00 1.94
CA THR A 76 34.95 38.74 1.76
C THR A 76 36.22 37.89 1.75
N GLY A 77 36.11 36.55 2.09
CA GLY A 77 37.28 35.70 2.21
C GLY A 77 37.10 34.29 1.65
N GLN A 78 38.21 33.58 1.51
CA GLN A 78 38.22 32.23 0.95
C GLN A 78 37.48 31.21 1.85
N ASP A 79 37.58 31.40 3.17
CA ASP A 79 36.86 30.53 4.15
C ASP A 79 35.32 30.74 4.09
N ASP A 80 34.88 31.98 3.86
CA ASP A 80 33.48 32.28 3.66
C ASP A 80 32.93 31.64 2.39
N LEU A 81 33.71 31.71 1.30
CA LEU A 81 33.38 31.03 0.05
C LEU A 81 33.29 29.53 0.21
N ALA A 82 34.22 28.91 0.93
CA ALA A 82 34.23 27.47 1.21
C ALA A 82 32.94 27.08 1.98
N ARG A 83 32.62 27.81 3.06
CA ARG A 83 31.40 27.59 3.84
C ARG A 83 30.12 27.80 3.02
N LEU A 84 30.06 28.82 2.17
CA LEU A 84 28.91 29.05 1.29
C LEU A 84 28.76 27.94 0.26
N ARG A 85 29.88 27.48 -0.33
CA ARG A 85 29.87 26.35 -1.27
C ARG A 85 29.31 25.06 -0.66
N GLU A 86 29.70 24.71 0.57
CA GLU A 86 29.12 23.56 1.29
C GLU A 86 27.60 23.71 1.44
N ARG A 87 27.12 24.90 1.75
CA ARG A 87 25.69 25.20 1.90
C ARG A 87 24.93 25.16 0.56
N VAL A 88 25.57 25.57 -0.54
CA VAL A 88 25.01 25.45 -1.90
C VAL A 88 24.92 23.97 -2.30
N LEU A 89 25.92 23.16 -1.99
CA LEU A 89 25.86 21.71 -2.21
C LEU A 89 24.74 21.04 -1.39
N ALA A 90 24.58 21.47 -0.14
CA ALA A 90 23.47 21.02 0.69
C ALA A 90 22.09 21.49 0.19
N LEU A 91 22.00 22.68 -0.39
CA LEU A 91 20.77 23.16 -1.07
C LEU A 91 20.43 22.29 -2.28
N ARG A 92 21.42 22.00 -3.14
CA ARG A 92 21.26 21.09 -4.28
C ARG A 92 20.74 19.71 -3.86
N GLN A 93 21.29 19.14 -2.79
CA GLN A 93 20.82 17.86 -2.25
C GLN A 93 19.36 17.96 -1.73
N ALA A 94 19.01 19.05 -1.05
CA ALA A 94 17.66 19.30 -0.58
C ALA A 94 16.67 19.44 -1.75
N TYR A 95 17.07 20.16 -2.82
CA TYR A 95 16.29 20.29 -4.04
C TYR A 95 15.99 18.92 -4.67
N VAL A 96 17.03 18.09 -4.93
CA VAL A 96 16.84 16.77 -5.55
C VAL A 96 15.91 15.87 -4.73
N ARG A 97 16.00 15.95 -3.40
CA ARG A 97 15.11 15.16 -2.52
C ARG A 97 13.67 15.66 -2.59
N ALA A 98 13.45 16.98 -2.59
CA ALA A 98 12.11 17.55 -2.71
C ALA A 98 11.51 17.26 -4.10
N GLU A 99 12.29 17.43 -5.17
CA GLU A 99 11.90 17.06 -6.53
C GLU A 99 11.48 15.59 -6.61
N THR A 100 12.26 14.66 -6.03
CA THR A 100 11.88 13.23 -5.99
C THR A 100 10.53 12.98 -5.33
N VAL A 101 10.20 13.70 -4.25
CA VAL A 101 8.91 13.60 -3.58
C VAL A 101 7.79 14.17 -4.47
N ILE A 102 8.03 15.32 -5.05
CA ILE A 102 7.06 16.05 -5.88
C ILE A 102 6.76 15.24 -7.14
N ASP A 103 7.78 14.73 -7.84
CA ASP A 103 7.62 13.89 -9.02
C ASP A 103 6.85 12.61 -8.70
N PHE A 104 7.17 11.95 -7.58
CA PHE A 104 6.45 10.74 -7.16
C PHE A 104 4.95 10.99 -6.99
N PHE A 105 4.57 12.03 -6.25
CA PHE A 105 3.14 12.35 -6.07
C PHE A 105 2.52 12.95 -7.33
N GLY A 106 3.27 13.71 -8.10
CA GLY A 106 2.84 14.27 -9.38
C GLY A 106 2.50 13.18 -10.40
N ASP A 107 3.34 12.16 -10.53
CA ASP A 107 3.08 10.99 -11.37
C ASP A 107 1.81 10.25 -10.90
N ALA A 108 1.66 10.04 -9.59
CA ALA A 108 0.48 9.41 -9.02
C ALA A 108 -0.81 10.20 -9.33
N VAL A 109 -0.77 11.53 -9.19
CA VAL A 109 -1.89 12.43 -9.54
C VAL A 109 -2.09 12.48 -11.05
N GLY A 110 -1.01 12.53 -11.83
CA GLY A 110 -1.02 12.56 -13.29
C GLY A 110 -1.73 11.37 -13.94
N THR A 111 -1.75 10.20 -13.29
CA THR A 111 -2.53 9.03 -13.78
C THR A 111 -4.04 9.30 -13.86
N ARG A 112 -4.54 10.37 -13.22
CA ARG A 112 -5.96 10.75 -13.14
C ARG A 112 -6.42 11.75 -14.20
N THR A 113 -5.60 12.05 -15.20
CA THR A 113 -5.96 12.98 -16.30
C THR A 113 -7.08 12.44 -17.18
N SER A 114 -7.18 11.11 -17.37
CA SER A 114 -8.29 10.49 -18.08
C SER A 114 -9.53 10.40 -17.19
N PRO A 115 -10.70 10.96 -17.59
CA PRO A 115 -11.91 10.95 -16.77
C PRO A 115 -12.37 9.54 -16.37
N ARG A 116 -12.27 8.55 -17.29
CA ARG A 116 -12.62 7.16 -17.01
C ARG A 116 -11.69 6.57 -15.93
N LEU A 117 -10.39 6.80 -16.07
CA LEU A 117 -9.43 6.28 -15.11
C LEU A 117 -9.53 7.01 -13.77
N ALA A 118 -9.75 8.32 -13.78
CA ALA A 118 -9.98 9.11 -12.56
C ALA A 118 -11.13 8.57 -11.73
N GLN A 119 -12.27 8.23 -12.37
CA GLN A 119 -13.42 7.62 -11.68
C GLN A 119 -13.08 6.26 -11.07
N LEU A 120 -12.36 5.40 -11.80
CA LEU A 120 -11.93 4.09 -11.30
C LEU A 120 -11.00 4.24 -10.08
N LEU A 121 -9.96 5.06 -10.20
CA LEU A 121 -8.99 5.28 -9.12
C LEU A 121 -9.65 5.90 -7.89
N ARG A 122 -10.60 6.82 -8.08
CA ARG A 122 -11.39 7.37 -6.98
C ARG A 122 -12.22 6.31 -6.28
N GLY A 123 -12.88 5.39 -7.03
CA GLY A 123 -13.59 4.25 -6.44
C GLY A 123 -12.66 3.36 -5.62
N LEU A 124 -11.43 3.17 -6.07
CA LEU A 124 -10.41 2.40 -5.35
C LEU A 124 -9.88 3.15 -4.11
N ASP A 125 -9.70 4.47 -4.16
CA ASP A 125 -9.36 5.28 -2.97
C ASP A 125 -10.40 5.09 -1.88
N LEU A 126 -11.69 5.17 -2.24
CA LEU A 126 -12.81 5.01 -1.32
C LEU A 126 -12.87 3.60 -0.72
N LEU A 127 -12.60 2.57 -1.52
CA LEU A 127 -12.52 1.19 -1.03
C LEU A 127 -11.37 1.00 -0.04
N ALA A 128 -10.20 1.58 -0.31
CA ALA A 128 -9.07 1.48 0.60
C ALA A 128 -9.33 2.23 1.91
N VAL A 129 -9.98 3.40 1.85
CA VAL A 129 -10.41 4.14 3.05
C VAL A 129 -11.43 3.33 3.85
N ASP A 130 -12.48 2.78 3.21
CA ASP A 130 -13.50 1.95 3.89
C ASP A 130 -12.86 0.70 4.52
N ALA A 131 -11.94 0.04 3.82
CA ALA A 131 -11.24 -1.13 4.34
C ALA A 131 -10.47 -0.82 5.64
N MET A 132 -9.74 0.28 5.65
CA MET A 132 -9.00 0.72 6.84
C MET A 132 -9.94 1.18 7.96
N ASP A 133 -11.00 1.92 7.63
CA ASP A 133 -11.94 2.46 8.63
C ASP A 133 -12.67 1.35 9.40
N ARG A 134 -12.95 0.22 8.77
CA ARG A 134 -13.57 -0.95 9.43
C ARG A 134 -12.77 -1.48 10.61
N ILE A 135 -11.46 -1.26 10.61
CA ILE A 135 -10.56 -1.68 11.69
C ILE A 135 -10.15 -0.49 12.55
N LEU A 136 -9.76 0.63 11.94
CA LEU A 136 -9.25 1.81 12.66
C LEU A 136 -10.35 2.62 13.33
N GLY A 137 -11.52 2.76 12.69
CA GLY A 137 -12.66 3.52 13.20
C GLY A 137 -13.12 3.06 14.60
N PRO A 138 -13.37 1.74 14.80
CA PRO A 138 -13.69 1.20 16.14
C PRO A 138 -12.60 1.36 17.21
N LEU A 139 -11.39 1.72 16.80
CA LEU A 139 -10.24 2.02 17.68
C LEU A 139 -10.06 3.53 17.91
N GLY A 140 -10.87 4.38 17.27
CA GLY A 140 -10.72 5.83 17.33
C GLY A 140 -9.47 6.36 16.64
N ILE A 141 -8.87 5.58 15.73
CA ILE A 141 -7.69 5.97 14.96
C ILE A 141 -8.14 6.57 13.63
N PRO A 142 -7.77 7.81 13.30
CA PRO A 142 -8.18 8.44 12.04
C PRO A 142 -7.56 7.73 10.84
N VAL A 143 -8.37 7.50 9.81
CA VAL A 143 -7.91 6.94 8.54
C VAL A 143 -7.17 8.04 7.76
N PRO A 144 -5.94 7.79 7.30
CA PRO A 144 -5.22 8.76 6.49
C PRO A 144 -5.83 8.87 5.08
N PRO A 145 -5.60 10.00 4.38
CA PRO A 145 -5.92 10.09 2.96
C PRO A 145 -5.25 8.98 2.16
N VAL A 146 -5.94 8.46 1.14
CA VAL A 146 -5.41 7.42 0.24
C VAL A 146 -5.33 7.94 -1.18
N LEU A 147 -4.21 7.67 -1.83
CA LEU A 147 -3.97 7.98 -3.24
C LEU A 147 -3.60 6.69 -3.98
N VAL A 148 -4.56 6.08 -4.66
CA VAL A 148 -4.30 4.92 -5.52
C VAL A 148 -3.82 5.41 -6.89
N TYR A 149 -2.77 4.79 -7.44
CA TYR A 149 -2.24 5.15 -8.76
C TYR A 149 -1.77 3.91 -9.53
N LEU A 150 -1.68 4.07 -10.86
CA LEU A 150 -1.21 3.01 -11.75
C LEU A 150 0.28 3.15 -12.02
N ASP A 151 0.99 2.02 -11.88
CA ASP A 151 2.39 1.93 -12.29
C ASP A 151 2.72 0.50 -12.78
N LYS A 152 3.96 0.30 -13.18
CA LYS A 152 4.48 -0.96 -13.74
C LYS A 152 4.70 -2.02 -12.67
N GLY A 153 4.74 -3.29 -13.10
CA GLY A 153 5.08 -4.43 -12.28
C GLY A 153 3.99 -5.49 -12.22
N LEU A 154 4.19 -6.52 -11.39
CA LEU A 154 3.23 -7.60 -11.18
C LEU A 154 2.37 -7.37 -9.94
N GLY A 155 2.95 -6.82 -8.86
CA GLY A 155 2.27 -6.62 -7.58
C GLY A 155 1.92 -5.18 -7.29
N ALA A 156 1.06 -4.99 -6.30
CA ALA A 156 0.81 -3.71 -5.65
C ALA A 156 1.95 -3.35 -4.69
N SER A 157 1.94 -2.13 -4.17
CA SER A 157 2.82 -1.69 -3.09
C SER A 157 2.29 -0.40 -2.46
N ILE A 158 2.68 -0.10 -1.23
CA ILE A 158 2.25 1.09 -0.53
C ILE A 158 3.43 1.93 -0.02
N LEU A 159 3.36 3.24 -0.26
CA LEU A 159 4.08 4.24 0.51
C LEU A 159 3.13 4.72 1.63
N ARG A 160 3.39 4.29 2.85
CA ARG A 160 2.48 4.54 3.99
C ARG A 160 2.40 6.03 4.36
N ALA A 161 1.22 6.49 4.73
CA ALA A 161 1.05 7.83 5.31
C ALA A 161 1.85 7.97 6.62
N GLY A 162 2.39 9.16 6.87
CA GLY A 162 3.10 9.49 8.10
C GLY A 162 4.53 8.95 8.20
N ILE A 163 5.04 8.21 7.20
CA ILE A 163 6.47 7.85 7.17
C ILE A 163 7.31 9.02 6.67
N ARG A 164 8.60 9.02 7.04
CA ARG A 164 9.55 10.02 6.51
C ARG A 164 9.89 9.74 5.05
N LEU A 165 9.77 10.77 4.24
CA LEU A 165 10.12 10.77 2.83
C LEU A 165 11.61 11.15 2.63
N TRP A 166 12.06 11.15 1.38
CA TRP A 166 13.46 11.43 1.01
C TRP A 166 13.92 12.84 1.40
N ASP A 167 13.00 13.81 1.45
CA ASP A 167 13.23 15.19 1.89
C ASP A 167 13.05 15.40 3.41
N ALA A 168 12.86 14.29 4.14
CA ALA A 168 12.57 14.23 5.56
C ALA A 168 11.18 14.77 5.98
N SER A 169 10.31 15.18 5.04
CA SER A 169 8.91 15.46 5.32
C SER A 169 8.15 14.18 5.67
N LEU A 170 6.93 14.29 6.18
CA LEU A 170 6.04 13.15 6.39
C LEU A 170 5.16 12.95 5.17
N SER A 171 4.97 11.70 4.75
CA SER A 171 4.04 11.38 3.67
C SER A 171 2.64 11.88 4.00
N PRO A 172 2.04 12.75 3.16
CA PRO A 172 0.74 13.33 3.42
C PRO A 172 -0.42 12.36 3.19
N ALA A 173 -0.17 11.24 2.52
CA ALA A 173 -1.17 10.24 2.18
C ALA A 173 -0.56 8.84 2.12
N ALA A 174 -1.39 7.80 2.22
CA ALA A 174 -1.04 6.46 1.84
C ALA A 174 -1.13 6.34 0.31
N ALA A 175 0.02 6.34 -0.38
CA ALA A 175 0.06 6.20 -1.83
C ALA A 175 0.16 4.70 -2.19
N ILE A 176 -0.92 4.16 -2.78
CA ILE A 176 -1.03 2.74 -3.12
C ILE A 176 -0.86 2.57 -4.63
N LYS A 177 0.26 1.95 -5.00
CA LYS A 177 0.50 1.52 -6.37
C LYS A 177 -0.32 0.27 -6.67
N ILE A 178 -1.01 0.27 -7.81
CA ILE A 178 -1.59 -0.93 -8.41
C ILE A 178 -1.15 -1.03 -9.87
N THR A 179 -1.29 -2.21 -10.46
CA THR A 179 -1.02 -2.44 -11.89
C THR A 179 -2.32 -2.54 -12.67
N ARG A 180 -2.24 -2.52 -14.01
CA ARG A 180 -3.45 -2.56 -14.85
C ARG A 180 -4.28 -3.82 -14.63
N HIS A 181 -3.66 -4.99 -14.44
CA HIS A 181 -4.39 -6.22 -14.21
C HIS A 181 -5.06 -6.26 -12.82
N ASN A 182 -4.56 -5.51 -11.83
CA ASN A 182 -5.22 -5.38 -10.52
C ASN A 182 -6.57 -4.66 -10.60
N LEU A 183 -6.83 -3.87 -11.66
CA LEU A 183 -8.15 -3.26 -11.87
C LEU A 183 -9.27 -4.29 -12.05
N LEU A 184 -8.94 -5.50 -12.53
CA LEU A 184 -9.89 -6.59 -12.70
C LEU A 184 -10.11 -7.39 -11.40
N ARG A 185 -9.11 -7.40 -10.50
CA ARG A 185 -9.15 -8.09 -9.20
C ARG A 185 -8.45 -7.24 -8.14
N PRO A 186 -9.05 -6.12 -7.68
CA PRO A 186 -8.36 -5.13 -6.85
C PRO A 186 -8.25 -5.52 -5.36
N THR A 187 -8.14 -6.82 -5.06
CA THR A 187 -7.98 -7.33 -3.69
C THR A 187 -6.59 -7.03 -3.10
N SER A 188 -5.57 -6.86 -3.95
CA SER A 188 -4.25 -6.39 -3.53
C SER A 188 -4.30 -5.00 -2.88
N LEU A 189 -5.26 -4.15 -3.29
CA LEU A 189 -5.51 -2.85 -2.65
C LEU A 189 -5.83 -3.00 -1.15
N ILE A 190 -6.62 -4.02 -0.80
CA ILE A 190 -7.02 -4.26 0.59
C ILE A 190 -5.82 -4.78 1.42
N HIS A 191 -4.97 -5.62 0.80
CA HIS A 191 -3.71 -6.04 1.39
C HIS A 191 -2.79 -4.84 1.69
N GLU A 192 -2.61 -3.92 0.73
CA GLU A 192 -1.82 -2.71 0.94
C GLU A 192 -2.42 -1.80 2.03
N GLY A 193 -3.75 -1.69 2.09
CA GLY A 193 -4.45 -1.06 3.21
C GLY A 193 -4.15 -1.74 4.55
N GLY A 194 -3.98 -3.06 4.55
CA GLY A 194 -3.57 -3.85 5.71
C GLY A 194 -2.21 -3.45 6.28
N HIS A 195 -1.23 -3.14 5.43
CA HIS A 195 0.06 -2.60 5.87
C HIS A 195 -0.09 -1.25 6.57
N GLN A 196 -0.99 -0.38 6.09
CA GLN A 196 -1.26 0.90 6.76
C GLN A 196 -1.94 0.69 8.11
N VAL A 197 -2.91 -0.21 8.21
CA VAL A 197 -3.56 -0.59 9.47
C VAL A 197 -2.52 -1.11 10.47
N ALA A 198 -1.70 -2.08 10.07
CA ALA A 198 -0.67 -2.67 10.92
C ALA A 198 0.36 -1.64 11.42
N HIS A 199 0.71 -0.67 10.55
CA HIS A 199 1.60 0.44 10.90
C HIS A 199 0.98 1.37 11.95
N LEU A 200 -0.26 1.82 11.76
CA LEU A 200 -0.92 2.77 12.66
C LEU A 200 -1.27 2.15 14.02
N THR A 201 -1.63 0.88 14.04
CA THR A 201 -1.93 0.14 15.27
C THR A 201 -0.68 -0.42 15.96
N LYS A 202 0.49 -0.37 15.29
CA LYS A 202 1.74 -1.05 15.70
C LYS A 202 1.57 -2.56 15.87
N TRP A 203 0.69 -3.16 15.08
CA TRP A 203 0.37 -4.57 15.18
C TRP A 203 1.49 -5.50 14.72
N THR A 204 2.30 -5.10 13.74
CA THR A 204 3.37 -5.94 13.17
C THR A 204 4.30 -6.52 14.24
N ASP A 205 4.82 -5.69 15.14
CA ASP A 205 5.78 -6.12 16.15
C ASP A 205 5.12 -7.01 17.21
N GLU A 206 3.87 -6.71 17.58
CA GLU A 206 3.10 -7.53 18.51
C GLU A 206 2.75 -8.88 17.92
N LEU A 207 2.36 -8.93 16.63
CA LEU A 207 2.09 -10.16 15.90
C LEU A 207 3.35 -11.01 15.75
N ALA A 208 4.48 -10.40 15.38
CA ALA A 208 5.77 -11.09 15.27
C ALA A 208 6.13 -11.80 16.58
N THR A 209 6.04 -11.09 17.70
CA THR A 209 6.28 -11.64 19.03
C THR A 209 5.32 -12.78 19.36
N ALA A 210 4.02 -12.58 19.09
CA ALA A 210 2.98 -13.57 19.39
C ALA A 210 3.14 -14.86 18.58
N LEU A 211 3.51 -14.74 17.29
CA LEU A 211 3.80 -15.89 16.44
C LEU A 211 5.03 -16.66 16.94
N HIS A 212 6.10 -15.92 17.24
CA HIS A 212 7.32 -16.55 17.77
C HIS A 212 7.06 -17.31 19.07
N GLU A 213 6.39 -16.67 20.06
CA GLU A 213 6.06 -17.30 21.35
C GLU A 213 5.29 -18.62 21.19
N VAL A 214 4.32 -18.63 20.28
CA VAL A 214 3.44 -19.80 20.10
C VAL A 214 4.10 -20.92 19.30
N LEU A 215 4.93 -20.56 18.31
CA LEU A 215 5.53 -21.55 17.42
C LEU A 215 6.86 -22.13 17.92
N ALA A 216 7.64 -21.37 18.71
CA ALA A 216 8.97 -21.77 19.16
C ALA A 216 9.01 -23.10 19.92
N PRO A 217 8.03 -23.47 20.79
CA PRO A 217 8.03 -24.76 21.46
C PRO A 217 7.88 -25.96 20.50
N ALA A 218 7.18 -25.77 19.38
CA ALA A 218 6.96 -26.83 18.39
C ALA A 218 8.05 -26.82 17.30
N SER A 219 8.48 -25.64 16.85
CA SER A 219 9.49 -25.49 15.80
C SER A 219 10.17 -24.13 15.86
N PRO A 220 11.39 -24.03 16.39
CA PRO A 220 12.15 -22.77 16.38
C PRO A 220 12.35 -22.20 14.98
N ILE A 221 12.54 -23.05 13.96
CA ILE A 221 12.73 -22.59 12.58
C ILE A 221 11.46 -21.97 11.98
N ALA A 222 10.29 -22.53 12.27
CA ALA A 222 9.03 -21.93 11.88
C ALA A 222 8.79 -20.62 12.64
N ALA A 223 9.08 -20.59 13.95
CA ALA A 223 8.94 -19.39 14.78
C ALA A 223 9.73 -18.21 14.24
N GLU A 224 11.01 -18.42 13.89
CA GLU A 224 11.88 -17.39 13.35
C GLU A 224 11.39 -16.89 11.97
N ALA A 225 10.99 -17.82 11.09
CA ALA A 225 10.47 -17.47 9.78
C ALA A 225 9.19 -16.59 9.89
N TRP A 226 8.20 -17.04 10.69
CA TRP A 226 6.93 -16.31 10.85
C TRP A 226 7.08 -15.01 11.62
N HIS A 227 8.04 -14.91 12.52
CA HIS A 227 8.44 -13.63 13.11
C HIS A 227 8.88 -12.62 12.05
N GLY A 228 9.78 -13.03 11.15
CA GLY A 228 10.28 -12.18 10.07
C GLY A 228 9.22 -11.77 9.05
N TRP A 229 8.19 -12.60 8.86
CA TRP A 229 7.11 -12.40 7.89
C TRP A 229 5.87 -11.66 8.45
N ALA A 230 5.87 -11.28 9.71
CA ALA A 230 4.68 -10.77 10.39
C ALA A 230 4.04 -9.55 9.70
N SER A 231 4.82 -8.71 9.00
CA SER A 231 4.28 -7.56 8.26
C SER A 231 3.37 -7.98 7.11
N GLU A 232 3.81 -8.95 6.30
CA GLU A 232 3.04 -9.46 5.17
C GLU A 232 1.87 -10.32 5.64
N VAL A 233 2.09 -11.11 6.69
CA VAL A 233 1.04 -11.91 7.34
C VAL A 233 -0.08 -11.01 7.87
N ALA A 234 0.26 -9.90 8.52
CA ALA A 234 -0.72 -8.93 9.01
C ALA A 234 -1.57 -8.36 7.86
N ALA A 235 -0.95 -7.98 6.75
CA ALA A 235 -1.64 -7.44 5.59
C ALA A 235 -2.55 -8.49 4.91
N ASP A 236 -2.07 -9.73 4.75
CA ASP A 236 -2.86 -10.85 4.21
C ASP A 236 -4.08 -11.15 5.10
N VAL A 237 -3.91 -11.12 6.43
CA VAL A 237 -5.02 -11.37 7.37
C VAL A 237 -6.04 -10.25 7.34
N VAL A 238 -5.63 -8.98 7.21
CA VAL A 238 -6.57 -7.85 7.01
C VAL A 238 -7.35 -8.04 5.72
N ALA A 239 -6.69 -8.39 4.62
CA ALA A 239 -7.36 -8.66 3.36
C ALA A 239 -8.37 -9.80 3.49
N PHE A 240 -8.01 -10.88 4.20
CA PHE A 240 -8.88 -12.01 4.45
C PHE A 240 -10.12 -11.64 5.29
N VAL A 241 -9.96 -10.98 6.43
CA VAL A 241 -11.12 -10.68 7.31
C VAL A 241 -12.12 -9.72 6.66
N LEU A 242 -11.68 -8.94 5.67
CA LEU A 242 -12.51 -7.98 4.94
C LEU A 242 -13.09 -8.54 3.64
N THR A 243 -12.43 -9.49 2.98
CA THR A 243 -12.82 -9.97 1.63
C THR A 243 -12.83 -11.49 1.47
N GLY A 244 -12.56 -12.23 2.54
CA GLY A 244 -12.67 -13.69 2.56
C GLY A 244 -11.72 -14.39 1.58
N TYR A 245 -12.30 -15.25 0.73
CA TYR A 245 -11.55 -16.03 -0.27
C TYR A 245 -11.08 -15.21 -1.47
N ALA A 246 -11.66 -14.03 -1.71
CA ALA A 246 -11.40 -13.26 -2.93
C ALA A 246 -9.91 -12.96 -3.23
N PRO A 247 -9.02 -12.64 -2.27
CA PRO A 247 -7.61 -12.38 -2.54
C PRO A 247 -6.79 -13.65 -2.84
N VAL A 248 -7.24 -14.85 -2.41
CA VAL A 248 -6.40 -16.05 -2.43
C VAL A 248 -6.01 -16.50 -3.84
N PRO A 249 -6.91 -16.60 -4.83
CA PRO A 249 -6.52 -16.93 -6.19
C PRO A 249 -5.67 -15.86 -6.87
N ALA A 250 -5.93 -14.57 -6.58
CA ALA A 250 -5.14 -13.49 -7.14
C ALA A 250 -3.70 -13.50 -6.58
N LEU A 251 -3.54 -13.81 -5.29
CA LEU A 251 -2.25 -14.01 -4.67
C LEU A 251 -1.51 -15.20 -5.30
N ALA A 252 -2.21 -16.34 -5.46
CA ALA A 252 -1.61 -17.52 -6.09
C ALA A 252 -1.08 -17.21 -7.49
N ASP A 253 -1.84 -16.46 -8.31
CA ASP A 253 -1.40 -16.03 -9.65
C ASP A 253 -0.13 -15.14 -9.60
N VAL A 254 -0.03 -14.25 -8.61
CA VAL A 254 1.10 -13.30 -8.50
C VAL A 254 2.39 -13.99 -8.04
N VAL A 255 2.28 -14.97 -7.14
CA VAL A 255 3.45 -15.67 -6.59
C VAL A 255 3.78 -16.97 -7.32
N ASP A 256 3.01 -17.34 -8.35
CA ASP A 256 3.27 -18.53 -9.18
C ASP A 256 4.54 -18.36 -10.03
N GLY A 257 5.18 -19.47 -10.34
CA GLY A 257 6.40 -19.50 -11.14
C GLY A 257 7.04 -20.88 -11.15
N THR A 258 8.35 -20.93 -11.36
CA THR A 258 9.09 -22.18 -11.18
C THR A 258 9.06 -22.61 -9.71
N THR A 259 9.16 -23.90 -9.44
CA THR A 259 9.21 -24.40 -8.05
C THR A 259 10.32 -23.70 -7.24
N ALA A 260 11.48 -23.46 -7.84
CA ALA A 260 12.57 -22.73 -7.19
C ALA A 260 12.17 -21.28 -6.82
N ALA A 261 11.40 -20.60 -7.68
CA ALA A 261 10.92 -19.24 -7.40
C ALA A 261 9.88 -19.21 -6.27
N VAL A 262 8.94 -20.18 -6.28
CA VAL A 262 7.89 -20.29 -5.27
C VAL A 262 8.45 -20.60 -3.86
N TYR A 263 9.59 -21.28 -3.80
CA TYR A 263 10.28 -21.59 -2.53
C TYR A 263 11.38 -20.58 -2.16
N ARG A 264 11.54 -19.50 -2.90
CA ARG A 264 12.59 -18.51 -2.63
C ARG A 264 12.35 -17.80 -1.29
N MET A 265 13.40 -17.73 -0.46
CA MET A 265 13.44 -17.04 0.83
C MET A 265 14.74 -16.21 0.90
N PRO A 266 14.79 -15.02 0.29
CA PRO A 266 15.97 -14.16 0.42
C PRO A 266 16.15 -13.70 1.88
N PRO A 267 17.37 -13.66 2.40
CA PRO A 267 17.61 -13.13 3.74
C PRO A 267 17.06 -11.70 3.89
N GLY A 268 16.28 -11.46 4.94
CA GLY A 268 15.69 -10.17 5.23
C GLY A 268 14.47 -9.79 4.37
N ASP A 269 13.98 -10.67 3.50
CA ASP A 269 12.74 -10.45 2.77
C ASP A 269 11.54 -10.63 3.73
N PRO A 270 10.66 -9.62 3.88
CA PRO A 270 9.48 -9.72 4.75
C PRO A 270 8.39 -10.64 4.19
N HIS A 271 8.50 -11.09 2.93
CA HIS A 271 7.50 -11.93 2.30
C HIS A 271 7.69 -13.41 2.65
N PRO A 272 6.64 -14.10 3.10
CA PRO A 272 6.66 -15.56 3.17
C PRO A 272 6.95 -16.16 1.78
N MET A 273 7.66 -17.30 1.74
CA MET A 273 7.82 -18.02 0.48
C MET A 273 6.43 -18.28 -0.15
N GLY A 274 6.35 -18.17 -1.49
CA GLY A 274 5.08 -18.26 -2.22
C GLY A 274 4.26 -19.49 -1.88
N LEU A 275 4.93 -20.66 -1.66
CA LEU A 275 4.23 -21.86 -1.22
C LEU A 275 3.43 -21.62 0.06
N LEU A 276 4.09 -21.20 1.11
CA LEU A 276 3.47 -21.04 2.42
C LEU A 276 2.46 -19.89 2.43
N ARG A 277 2.71 -18.83 1.67
CA ARG A 277 1.79 -17.70 1.61
C ARG A 277 0.43 -18.08 1.03
N VAL A 278 0.41 -18.87 -0.06
CA VAL A 278 -0.84 -19.38 -0.65
C VAL A 278 -1.55 -20.36 0.28
N VAL A 279 -0.80 -21.32 0.83
CA VAL A 279 -1.39 -22.35 1.73
C VAL A 279 -1.91 -21.73 3.03
N PHE A 280 -1.23 -20.71 3.58
CA PHE A 280 -1.69 -19.96 4.76
C PHE A 280 -3.00 -19.23 4.48
N ASN A 281 -3.09 -18.51 3.36
CA ASN A 281 -4.32 -17.78 3.00
C ASN A 281 -5.50 -18.75 2.76
N ALA A 282 -5.24 -19.93 2.21
CA ALA A 282 -6.24 -20.99 2.11
C ALA A 282 -6.60 -21.60 3.49
N ALA A 283 -5.62 -21.70 4.40
CA ALA A 283 -5.86 -22.18 5.76
C ALA A 283 -6.75 -21.22 6.57
N LEU A 284 -6.66 -19.90 6.35
CA LEU A 284 -7.60 -18.91 6.89
C LEU A 284 -9.04 -19.25 6.46
N CYS A 285 -9.25 -19.51 5.16
CA CYS A 285 -10.55 -19.90 4.63
C CYS A 285 -11.03 -21.25 5.23
N ARG A 286 -10.14 -22.22 5.30
CA ARG A 286 -10.46 -23.55 5.86
C ARG A 286 -10.88 -23.47 7.32
N TYR A 287 -10.17 -22.67 8.11
CA TYR A 287 -10.44 -22.48 9.53
C TYR A 287 -11.82 -21.83 9.78
N TRP A 288 -12.12 -20.75 9.04
CA TRP A 288 -13.32 -19.95 9.27
C TRP A 288 -14.57 -20.45 8.55
N TYR A 289 -14.43 -21.15 7.41
CA TYR A 289 -15.54 -21.53 6.52
C TYR A 289 -15.67 -23.04 6.32
N GLY A 290 -14.75 -23.85 6.85
CA GLY A 290 -14.72 -25.29 6.60
C GLY A 290 -14.19 -25.66 5.23
N ALA A 291 -14.68 -26.73 4.62
CA ALA A 291 -14.26 -27.19 3.29
C ALA A 291 -14.78 -26.28 2.19
N GLY A 292 -13.96 -26.08 1.13
CA GLY A 292 -14.34 -25.22 0.02
C GLY A 292 -13.36 -25.23 -1.14
N ALA A 293 -13.52 -24.31 -2.09
CA ALA A 293 -12.70 -24.20 -3.29
C ALA A 293 -11.19 -24.01 -2.99
N TRP A 294 -10.86 -23.46 -1.84
CA TRP A 294 -9.48 -23.33 -1.36
C TRP A 294 -8.78 -24.66 -1.14
N ASP A 295 -9.51 -25.75 -0.82
CA ASP A 295 -8.93 -27.07 -0.67
C ASP A 295 -8.43 -27.63 -2.01
N ASP A 296 -9.16 -27.37 -3.10
CA ASP A 296 -8.76 -27.74 -4.45
C ASP A 296 -7.58 -26.90 -4.93
N LEU A 297 -7.59 -25.61 -4.60
CA LEU A 297 -6.47 -24.70 -4.89
C LEU A 297 -5.20 -25.19 -4.21
N VAL A 298 -5.24 -25.51 -2.91
CA VAL A 298 -4.07 -26.02 -2.17
C VAL A 298 -3.60 -27.36 -2.73
N ARG A 299 -4.52 -28.28 -3.05
CA ARG A 299 -4.18 -29.57 -3.64
C ARG A 299 -3.43 -29.40 -4.96
N THR A 300 -3.93 -28.54 -5.84
CA THR A 300 -3.31 -28.22 -7.11
C THR A 300 -1.98 -27.51 -6.94
N TRP A 301 -1.89 -26.59 -5.98
CA TRP A 301 -0.68 -25.82 -5.66
C TRP A 301 0.45 -26.73 -5.19
N LEU A 302 0.17 -27.62 -4.23
CA LEU A 302 1.14 -28.61 -3.71
C LEU A 302 1.52 -29.67 -4.76
N TYR A 303 0.61 -30.02 -5.67
CA TYR A 303 0.91 -30.90 -6.80
C TYR A 303 1.89 -30.28 -7.79
N ARG A 304 1.70 -28.98 -8.11
CA ARG A 304 2.62 -28.25 -9.00
C ARG A 304 3.97 -27.95 -8.34
N HIS A 305 3.97 -27.74 -7.04
CA HIS A 305 5.15 -27.34 -6.26
C HIS A 305 5.36 -28.29 -5.08
N PRO A 306 5.74 -29.56 -5.34
CA PRO A 306 5.90 -30.53 -4.26
C PRO A 306 7.06 -30.15 -3.34
N VAL A 307 6.87 -30.31 -2.03
CA VAL A 307 7.88 -29.93 -1.01
C VAL A 307 9.20 -30.69 -1.20
N ASP A 308 9.15 -31.91 -1.71
CA ASP A 308 10.33 -32.74 -1.95
C ASP A 308 11.20 -32.26 -3.14
N ALA A 309 10.64 -31.41 -4.01
CA ALA A 309 11.38 -30.77 -5.11
C ALA A 309 11.96 -29.41 -4.74
N ALA A 310 11.75 -28.93 -3.50
CA ALA A 310 12.23 -27.65 -3.02
C ALA A 310 13.70 -27.68 -2.60
N PRO A 311 14.41 -26.53 -2.57
CA PRO A 311 15.69 -26.41 -1.90
C PRO A 311 15.58 -26.86 -0.43
N ALA A 312 16.62 -27.53 0.08
CA ALA A 312 16.59 -28.22 1.39
C ALA A 312 16.17 -27.30 2.55
N GLU A 313 16.69 -26.07 2.60
CA GLU A 313 16.35 -25.09 3.63
C GLU A 313 14.86 -24.70 3.58
N SER A 314 14.36 -24.33 2.40
CA SER A 314 12.95 -23.97 2.20
C SER A 314 12.00 -25.15 2.47
N ALA A 315 12.40 -26.37 2.06
CA ALA A 315 11.65 -27.60 2.35
C ALA A 315 11.54 -27.85 3.87
N LEU A 316 12.61 -27.58 4.61
CA LEU A 316 12.61 -27.73 6.07
C LEU A 316 11.61 -26.76 6.71
N VAL A 317 11.64 -25.48 6.33
CA VAL A 317 10.70 -24.46 6.82
C VAL A 317 9.26 -24.81 6.44
N ALA A 318 9.03 -25.27 5.20
CA ALA A 318 7.70 -25.68 4.74
C ALA A 318 7.15 -26.86 5.56
N ARG A 319 7.92 -27.95 5.72
CA ARG A 319 7.51 -29.11 6.52
C ARG A 319 7.25 -28.75 7.98
N ALA A 320 8.07 -27.88 8.56
CA ALA A 320 7.89 -27.41 9.92
C ALA A 320 6.63 -26.55 10.10
N THR A 321 6.27 -25.76 9.09
CA THR A 321 5.14 -24.81 9.13
C THR A 321 3.79 -25.49 8.87
N LEU A 322 3.69 -26.38 7.88
CA LEU A 322 2.41 -26.92 7.40
C LEU A 322 1.51 -27.49 8.53
N PRO A 323 2.02 -28.25 9.49
CA PRO A 323 1.19 -28.75 10.60
C PRO A 323 0.78 -27.66 11.60
N LEU A 324 1.46 -26.51 11.62
CA LEU A 324 1.22 -25.41 12.57
C LEU A 324 0.26 -24.35 12.02
N LEU A 325 -0.18 -24.46 10.76
CA LEU A 325 -1.05 -23.47 10.12
C LEU A 325 -2.34 -23.16 10.91
N PRO A 326 -3.06 -24.14 11.49
CA PRO A 326 -4.25 -23.85 12.29
C PRO A 326 -3.94 -22.95 13.50
N GLU A 327 -2.80 -23.16 14.14
CA GLU A 327 -2.37 -22.36 15.29
C GLU A 327 -1.95 -20.95 14.85
N ILE A 328 -1.25 -20.83 13.73
CA ILE A 328 -0.88 -19.52 13.12
C ILE A 328 -2.15 -18.73 12.81
N VAL A 329 -3.15 -19.35 12.18
CA VAL A 329 -4.44 -18.72 11.89
C VAL A 329 -5.11 -18.23 13.16
N ARG A 330 -5.15 -19.04 14.21
CA ARG A 330 -5.74 -18.70 15.51
C ARG A 330 -5.05 -17.47 16.14
N VAL A 331 -3.72 -17.46 16.13
CA VAL A 331 -2.95 -16.31 16.63
C VAL A 331 -3.29 -15.03 15.86
N CYS A 332 -3.33 -15.11 14.53
CA CYS A 332 -3.58 -13.96 13.68
C CYS A 332 -5.00 -13.39 13.81
N THR A 333 -6.01 -14.26 14.04
CA THR A 333 -7.41 -13.84 13.95
C THR A 333 -8.14 -13.78 15.29
N GLU A 334 -7.76 -14.62 16.27
CA GLU A 334 -8.51 -14.79 17.53
C GLU A 334 -7.72 -14.43 18.79
N ARG A 335 -6.39 -14.25 18.70
CA ARG A 335 -5.61 -13.80 19.87
C ARG A 335 -5.93 -12.33 20.15
N PRO A 336 -6.33 -11.97 21.40
CA PRO A 336 -6.46 -10.57 21.80
C PRO A 336 -5.11 -9.85 21.69
N MET A 337 -5.09 -8.67 21.03
CA MET A 337 -3.88 -7.87 20.81
C MET A 337 -4.06 -6.47 21.37
N ARG A 338 -3.00 -5.89 21.92
CA ARG A 338 -2.98 -4.49 22.39
C ARG A 338 -3.24 -3.52 21.25
N ALA A 339 -2.71 -3.85 20.07
CA ALA A 339 -2.95 -3.16 18.82
C ALA A 339 -4.45 -2.93 18.53
N PHE A 340 -5.30 -3.80 19.05
CA PHE A 340 -6.76 -3.77 18.86
C PHE A 340 -7.52 -3.49 20.18
N GLY A 341 -6.88 -2.83 21.14
CA GLY A 341 -7.49 -2.50 22.42
C GLY A 341 -7.84 -3.73 23.25
N GLY A 342 -7.01 -4.78 23.21
CA GLY A 342 -7.22 -6.03 23.93
C GLY A 342 -8.27 -6.96 23.31
N ARG A 343 -8.74 -6.69 22.10
CA ARG A 343 -9.68 -7.52 21.32
C ARG A 343 -8.94 -8.34 20.27
N PRO A 344 -9.48 -9.48 19.79
CA PRO A 344 -8.98 -10.13 18.60
C PRO A 344 -9.40 -9.34 17.33
N LEU A 345 -8.64 -9.49 16.25
CA LEU A 345 -8.99 -8.85 14.97
C LEU A 345 -10.37 -9.27 14.47
N SER A 346 -10.74 -10.54 14.64
CA SER A 346 -12.06 -11.06 14.28
C SER A 346 -13.23 -10.41 15.01
N ALA A 347 -13.01 -9.75 16.13
CA ALA A 347 -14.03 -8.97 16.84
C ALA A 347 -14.21 -7.55 16.26
N LEU A 348 -13.22 -7.04 15.51
CA LEU A 348 -13.32 -5.77 14.77
C LEU A 348 -13.92 -5.99 13.38
N ALA A 349 -13.46 -7.04 12.70
CA ALA A 349 -13.93 -7.44 11.37
C ALA A 349 -14.20 -8.95 11.37
N ASP A 350 -15.47 -9.33 11.53
CA ASP A 350 -15.88 -10.74 11.60
C ASP A 350 -15.75 -11.42 10.22
N PRO A 351 -14.81 -12.37 10.06
CA PRO A 351 -14.60 -13.06 8.77
C PRO A 351 -15.86 -13.80 8.28
N ARG A 352 -16.76 -14.20 9.16
CA ARG A 352 -17.99 -14.90 8.77
C ARG A 352 -18.89 -14.05 7.87
N ARG A 353 -18.82 -12.71 7.97
CA ARG A 353 -19.59 -11.81 7.10
C ARG A 353 -19.20 -11.89 5.62
N VAL A 354 -17.99 -12.34 5.33
CA VAL A 354 -17.47 -12.51 3.97
C VAL A 354 -17.31 -13.99 3.58
N ALA A 355 -17.93 -14.90 4.33
CA ALA A 355 -18.06 -16.30 3.96
C ALA A 355 -18.81 -16.44 2.63
N PRO A 356 -18.47 -17.40 1.76
CA PRO A 356 -19.09 -17.54 0.43
C PRO A 356 -20.62 -17.58 0.44
N ASP A 357 -21.22 -18.24 1.42
CA ASP A 357 -22.68 -18.34 1.53
C ASP A 357 -23.33 -17.01 1.99
N GLU A 358 -22.62 -16.23 2.83
CA GLU A 358 -23.06 -14.89 3.23
C GLU A 358 -22.99 -13.91 2.06
N LEU A 359 -21.93 -14.00 1.25
CA LEU A 359 -21.80 -13.19 0.04
C LEU A 359 -22.90 -13.53 -0.96
N ARG A 360 -23.19 -14.82 -1.14
CA ARG A 360 -24.29 -15.28 -2.00
C ARG A 360 -25.63 -14.76 -1.50
N ARG A 361 -25.92 -14.89 -0.20
CA ARG A 361 -27.18 -14.36 0.40
C ARG A 361 -27.34 -12.85 0.19
N LEU A 362 -26.25 -12.08 0.33
CA LEU A 362 -26.28 -10.64 0.03
C LEU A 362 -26.64 -10.40 -1.44
N ALA A 363 -25.97 -11.11 -2.36
CA ALA A 363 -26.18 -10.92 -3.78
C ALA A 363 -27.59 -11.33 -4.23
N ASP A 364 -28.08 -12.48 -3.75
CA ASP A 364 -29.43 -12.97 -4.06
C ASP A 364 -30.51 -12.02 -3.50
N GLY A 365 -30.31 -11.54 -2.26
CA GLY A 365 -31.24 -10.59 -1.63
C GLY A 365 -31.26 -9.20 -2.27
N ALA A 366 -30.09 -8.73 -2.76
CA ALA A 366 -29.98 -7.44 -3.42
C ALA A 366 -30.38 -7.47 -4.91
N GLY A 367 -30.16 -8.61 -5.58
CA GLY A 367 -30.42 -8.77 -7.02
C GLY A 367 -29.76 -7.65 -7.84
N ALA A 368 -30.52 -7.01 -8.72
CA ALA A 368 -30.04 -5.91 -9.57
C ALA A 368 -29.57 -4.68 -8.77
N ALA A 369 -30.01 -4.53 -7.51
CA ALA A 369 -29.62 -3.41 -6.65
C ALA A 369 -28.20 -3.54 -6.06
N LEU A 370 -27.57 -4.72 -6.17
CA LEU A 370 -26.24 -4.96 -5.57
C LEU A 370 -25.21 -3.90 -5.98
N TYR A 371 -25.18 -3.54 -7.26
CA TYR A 371 -24.20 -2.58 -7.83
C TYR A 371 -24.78 -1.17 -8.03
N THR A 372 -26.07 -0.94 -7.67
CA THR A 372 -26.75 0.33 -7.96
C THR A 372 -27.27 1.04 -6.71
N SER A 373 -27.45 0.33 -5.61
CA SER A 373 -27.93 0.90 -4.36
C SER A 373 -26.84 1.71 -3.66
N SER A 374 -27.03 3.01 -3.50
CA SER A 374 -26.12 3.88 -2.73
C SER A 374 -26.05 3.48 -1.25
N TYR A 375 -27.08 2.85 -0.72
CA TYR A 375 -27.11 2.29 0.63
C TYR A 375 -26.11 1.12 0.75
N LEU A 376 -26.18 0.15 -0.16
CA LEU A 376 -25.26 -1.00 -0.18
C LEU A 376 -23.81 -0.58 -0.45
N GLN A 377 -23.60 0.39 -1.34
CA GLN A 377 -22.28 0.94 -1.63
C GLN A 377 -21.60 1.56 -0.40
N ARG A 378 -22.37 2.16 0.50
CA ARG A 378 -21.83 2.72 1.76
C ARG A 378 -21.62 1.69 2.84
N LEU A 379 -22.53 0.72 2.98
CA LEU A 379 -22.50 -0.22 4.11
C LEU A 379 -21.70 -1.50 3.83
N GLU A 380 -21.73 -1.98 2.58
CA GLU A 380 -21.24 -3.31 2.23
C GLU A 380 -20.21 -3.33 1.07
N PRO A 381 -19.39 -2.27 0.85
CA PRO A 381 -18.50 -2.23 -0.32
C PRO A 381 -17.49 -3.38 -0.32
N MET A 382 -16.96 -3.80 0.84
CA MET A 382 -16.04 -4.93 0.93
C MET A 382 -16.71 -6.24 0.51
N ARG A 383 -17.96 -6.46 0.89
CA ARG A 383 -18.72 -7.68 0.52
C ARG A 383 -19.10 -7.68 -0.96
N ILE A 384 -19.42 -6.52 -1.53
CA ILE A 384 -19.67 -6.37 -2.97
C ILE A 384 -18.40 -6.67 -3.75
N LEU A 385 -17.25 -6.11 -3.33
CA LEU A 385 -15.95 -6.41 -3.92
C LEU A 385 -15.64 -7.90 -3.86
N ALA A 386 -15.74 -8.51 -2.68
CA ALA A 386 -15.45 -9.92 -2.47
C ALA A 386 -16.32 -10.83 -3.34
N TRP A 387 -17.62 -10.57 -3.37
CA TRP A 387 -18.56 -11.32 -4.22
C TRP A 387 -18.20 -11.22 -5.69
N THR A 388 -17.95 -10.00 -6.18
CA THR A 388 -17.68 -9.76 -7.60
C THR A 388 -16.37 -10.44 -8.03
N VAL A 389 -15.32 -10.36 -7.20
CA VAL A 389 -14.05 -11.04 -7.49
C VAL A 389 -14.19 -12.56 -7.44
N VAL A 390 -14.98 -13.12 -6.52
CA VAL A 390 -15.22 -14.59 -6.51
C VAL A 390 -16.03 -15.02 -7.73
N ARG A 391 -16.99 -14.22 -8.19
CA ARG A 391 -17.74 -14.48 -9.43
C ARG A 391 -16.86 -14.47 -10.67
N SER A 392 -15.89 -13.56 -10.78
CA SER A 392 -15.03 -13.43 -11.97
C SER A 392 -14.17 -14.66 -12.25
N GLN A 393 -14.10 -15.60 -11.31
CA GLN A 393 -13.42 -16.89 -11.51
C GLN A 393 -14.28 -17.92 -12.25
N ARG A 394 -15.58 -17.63 -12.48
CA ARG A 394 -16.48 -18.51 -13.21
C ARG A 394 -16.42 -18.21 -14.70
N PRO A 395 -16.37 -19.21 -15.57
CA PRO A 395 -16.49 -19.00 -17.01
C PRO A 395 -17.81 -18.29 -17.33
N ASP A 396 -17.79 -17.46 -18.36
CA ASP A 396 -18.98 -16.78 -18.91
C ASP A 396 -19.71 -15.81 -17.96
N ASP A 397 -19.06 -15.35 -16.90
CA ASP A 397 -19.58 -14.33 -16.01
C ASP A 397 -19.15 -12.91 -16.47
N ASN A 398 -20.07 -11.94 -16.37
CA ASN A 398 -19.81 -10.52 -16.66
C ASN A 398 -19.23 -9.76 -15.44
N ALA A 399 -18.68 -10.46 -14.47
CA ALA A 399 -18.23 -9.89 -13.21
C ALA A 399 -17.19 -8.75 -13.39
N ASP A 400 -16.28 -8.86 -14.36
CA ASP A 400 -15.28 -7.81 -14.64
C ASP A 400 -15.94 -6.51 -15.11
N ARG A 401 -16.98 -6.62 -15.95
CA ARG A 401 -17.75 -5.47 -16.42
C ARG A 401 -18.60 -4.85 -15.28
N ASP A 402 -19.19 -5.70 -14.46
CA ASP A 402 -19.94 -5.27 -13.28
C ASP A 402 -19.02 -4.54 -12.29
N LEU A 403 -17.81 -5.09 -12.06
CA LEU A 403 -16.80 -4.49 -11.21
C LEU A 403 -16.39 -3.10 -11.70
N GLU A 404 -16.03 -2.97 -12.99
CA GLU A 404 -15.64 -1.67 -13.55
C GLU A 404 -16.78 -0.65 -13.44
N THR A 405 -18.00 -1.06 -13.79
CA THR A 405 -19.18 -0.19 -13.75
C THR A 405 -19.47 0.26 -12.32
N TRP A 406 -19.40 -0.66 -11.37
CA TRP A 406 -19.59 -0.36 -9.95
C TRP A 406 -18.53 0.57 -9.38
N LEU A 407 -17.24 0.30 -9.65
CA LEU A 407 -16.13 1.15 -9.20
C LEU A 407 -16.24 2.58 -9.73
N ARG A 408 -16.58 2.72 -11.02
CA ARG A 408 -16.80 4.03 -11.63
C ARG A 408 -17.97 4.77 -10.99
N ARG A 409 -19.06 4.06 -10.68
CA ARG A 409 -20.20 4.63 -9.98
C ARG A 409 -19.82 5.06 -8.57
N LEU A 410 -19.15 4.19 -7.81
CA LEU A 410 -18.64 4.51 -6.48
C LEU A 410 -17.79 5.80 -6.49
N GLY A 411 -16.91 5.93 -7.50
CA GLY A 411 -16.09 7.12 -7.69
C GLY A 411 -16.84 8.36 -8.17
N ALA A 412 -18.02 8.22 -8.82
CA ALA A 412 -18.85 9.33 -9.27
C ALA A 412 -19.77 9.86 -8.18
N ASP A 413 -20.42 8.98 -7.42
CA ASP A 413 -21.46 9.34 -6.44
C ASP A 413 -20.91 10.17 -5.27
N HIS A 414 -19.64 10.04 -4.92
CA HIS A 414 -18.99 10.89 -3.91
C HIS A 414 -18.60 12.29 -4.41
N ALA A 415 -18.57 12.52 -5.73
CA ALA A 415 -18.35 13.86 -6.28
C ALA A 415 -19.56 14.78 -6.07
N THR A 416 -20.77 14.21 -6.05
CA THR A 416 -22.02 14.94 -5.86
C THR A 416 -22.37 15.19 -4.39
N ALA A 417 -21.78 14.45 -3.45
CA ALA A 417 -22.03 14.64 -2.01
C ALA A 417 -21.11 15.69 -1.36
N ALA A 418 -20.07 16.11 -2.05
CA ALA A 418 -19.11 17.14 -1.59
C ALA A 418 -19.32 18.52 -2.24
N ALA A 419 -20.28 18.65 -3.18
CA ALA A 419 -20.72 19.89 -3.80
C ALA A 419 -22.04 20.37 -3.17
#